data_e0612c7458fa3cfbfe274e88f1481e33
#
_entry.id   e0612c7458fa3cfbfe274e88f1481e33
#
_cell.length_a   1.000
_cell.length_b   1.000
_cell.length_c   1.000
_cell.angle_alpha   90.00
_cell.angle_beta   90.00
_cell.angle_gamma   90.00
#
_symmetry.space_group_name_H-M   'P 1'
#
loop_
_entity.id
_entity.type
_entity.pdbx_description
1 polymer ?
#
loop_
_entity_poly.entity_id
_entity_poly.type
_entity_poly.pdbx_seq_one_letter_code
_entity_poly.pdbx_strand_id
1 'polypeptide(L)'
;MKKKILQTVLFLGIMFLTFYTLLHGQNLSEIYQAVKNMSVPYLIAAAGLALFFVCAEGSMIWYLLTSMRKKTDSQTTVLCVVGKEKVCSLWRCIQYSFIGFFYSGITPSATGGQPVQLYYMNKDGNKGSDSTIVLMTV
;
A
#
# COMPACT_ATOMS: atom_id res chain seq x y z
N MET A 1 18.72 -23.35 -2.27
CA MET A 1 18.66 -22.52 -1.06
C MET A 1 19.73 -21.42 -1.06
N LYS A 2 20.99 -21.70 -1.36
CA LYS A 2 22.10 -20.71 -1.34
C LYS A 2 21.88 -19.47 -2.20
N LYS A 3 21.31 -19.60 -3.41
CA LYS A 3 21.03 -18.46 -4.30
C LYS A 3 19.97 -17.48 -3.72
N LYS A 4 18.94 -17.98 -3.03
CA LYS A 4 17.92 -17.14 -2.41
C LYS A 4 18.48 -16.37 -1.21
N ILE A 5 19.32 -17.02 -0.40
CA ILE A 5 20.01 -16.38 0.72
C ILE A 5 20.94 -15.27 0.22
N LEU A 6 21.69 -15.53 -0.85
CA LEU A 6 22.58 -14.55 -1.45
C LEU A 6 21.80 -13.32 -1.97
N GLN A 7 20.67 -13.54 -2.64
CA GLN A 7 19.79 -12.43 -3.10
C GLN A 7 19.24 -11.61 -1.93
N THR A 8 18.83 -12.27 -0.84
CA THR A 8 18.31 -11.57 0.35
C THR A 8 19.41 -10.75 1.03
N VAL A 9 20.61 -11.31 1.16
CA VAL A 9 21.77 -10.61 1.75
C VAL A 9 22.18 -9.41 0.87
N LEU A 10 22.22 -9.59 -0.45
CA LEU A 10 22.52 -8.52 -1.40
C LEU A 10 21.48 -7.39 -1.29
N PHE A 11 20.19 -7.74 -1.23
CA PHE A 11 19.10 -6.76 -1.10
C PHE A 11 19.20 -5.98 0.21
N LEU A 12 19.42 -6.67 1.34
CA LEU A 12 19.66 -6.04 2.64
C LEU A 12 20.90 -5.14 2.64
N GLY A 13 21.99 -5.58 1.97
CA GLY A 13 23.21 -4.78 1.82
C GLY A 13 22.98 -3.50 1.05
N ILE A 14 22.26 -3.55 -0.07
CA ILE A 14 21.91 -2.37 -0.87
C ILE A 14 21.00 -1.44 -0.05
N MET A 15 20.01 -1.98 0.64
CA MET A 15 19.11 -1.21 1.49
C MET A 15 19.89 -0.49 2.61
N PHE A 16 20.79 -1.20 3.29
CA PHE A 16 21.64 -0.61 4.33
C PHE A 16 22.59 0.46 3.77
N LEU A 17 23.19 0.21 2.61
CA LEU A 17 24.06 1.18 1.94
C LEU A 17 23.29 2.47 1.56
N THR A 18 22.07 2.33 1.05
CA THR A 18 21.21 3.47 0.70
C THR A 18 20.85 4.29 1.95
N PHE A 19 20.45 3.65 3.04
CA PHE A 19 20.19 4.34 4.30
C PHE A 19 21.46 5.01 4.87
N TYR A 20 22.59 4.32 4.80
CA TYR A 20 23.87 4.86 5.26
C TYR A 20 24.27 6.12 4.47
N THR A 21 24.20 6.08 3.14
CA THR A 21 24.51 7.23 2.29
C THR A 21 23.57 8.41 2.51
N LEU A 22 22.26 8.16 2.67
CA LEU A 22 21.28 9.19 2.96
C LEU A 22 21.51 9.84 4.33
N LEU A 23 21.79 9.04 5.35
CA LEU A 23 22.00 9.56 6.70
C LEU A 23 23.39 10.21 6.87
N HIS A 24 24.41 9.70 6.20
CA HIS A 24 25.76 10.22 6.30
C HIS A 24 25.95 11.58 5.58
N GLY A 25 25.13 11.84 4.55
CA GLY A 25 25.15 13.11 3.81
C GLY A 25 24.28 14.22 4.40
N GLN A 26 23.48 13.91 5.41
CA GLN A 26 22.53 14.86 6.01
C GLN A 26 22.96 15.21 7.44
N ASN A 27 23.10 16.50 7.72
CA ASN A 27 23.25 16.98 9.09
C ASN A 27 21.91 16.80 9.83
N LEU A 28 21.77 15.72 10.59
CA LEU A 28 20.57 15.44 11.40
C LEU A 28 20.19 16.64 12.28
N SER A 29 21.17 17.44 12.67
CA SER A 29 20.97 18.68 13.42
C SER A 29 20.21 19.73 12.60
N GLU A 30 20.50 19.88 11.32
CA GLU A 30 19.81 20.82 10.43
C GLU A 30 18.37 20.38 10.16
N ILE A 31 18.13 19.07 9.96
CA ILE A 31 16.79 18.51 9.81
C ILE A 31 15.97 18.74 11.08
N TYR A 32 16.55 18.48 12.24
CA TYR A 32 15.89 18.73 13.52
C TYR A 32 15.54 20.20 13.72
N GLN A 33 16.46 21.11 13.39
CA GLN A 33 16.20 22.55 13.46
C GLN A 33 15.15 23.00 12.44
N ALA A 34 15.16 22.46 11.23
CA ALA A 34 14.15 22.76 10.22
C ALA A 34 12.76 22.34 10.69
N VAL A 35 12.62 21.13 11.24
CA VAL A 35 11.35 20.65 11.81
C VAL A 35 10.90 21.46 13.02
N LYS A 36 11.84 21.85 13.89
CA LYS A 36 11.55 22.68 15.07
C LYS A 36 11.11 24.09 14.70
N ASN A 37 11.65 24.64 13.62
CA ASN A 37 11.30 25.98 13.12
C ASN A 37 10.06 25.98 12.22
N MET A 38 9.53 24.80 11.84
CA MET A 38 8.27 24.71 11.11
C MET A 38 7.11 25.12 12.01
N SER A 39 6.29 26.02 11.50
CA SER A 39 5.05 26.40 12.18
C SER A 39 4.12 25.19 12.31
N VAL A 40 3.70 24.88 13.52
CA VAL A 40 2.83 23.76 13.86
C VAL A 40 1.58 23.64 12.95
N PRO A 41 0.91 24.74 12.52
CA PRO A 41 -0.25 24.62 11.64
C PRO A 41 0.06 24.01 10.27
N TYR A 42 1.24 24.24 9.71
CA TYR A 42 1.65 23.62 8.44
C TYR A 42 1.89 22.13 8.59
N LEU A 43 2.42 21.69 9.73
CA LEU A 43 2.63 20.27 10.02
C LEU A 43 1.29 19.52 10.15
N ILE A 44 0.33 20.13 10.82
CA ILE A 44 -1.03 19.59 10.99
C ILE A 44 -1.74 19.54 9.62
N ALA A 45 -1.61 20.58 8.82
CA ALA A 45 -2.19 20.63 7.47
C ALA A 45 -1.59 19.54 6.56
N ALA A 46 -0.28 19.35 6.59
CA ALA A 46 0.40 18.31 5.83
C ALA A 46 -0.02 16.90 6.26
N ALA A 47 -0.10 16.64 7.57
CA ALA A 47 -0.59 15.36 8.11
C ALA A 47 -2.06 15.11 7.74
N GLY A 48 -2.91 16.13 7.82
CA GLY A 48 -4.31 16.04 7.39
C GLY A 48 -4.45 15.72 5.91
N LEU A 49 -3.64 16.36 5.06
CA LEU A 49 -3.63 16.10 3.61
C LEU A 49 -3.17 14.68 3.28
N ALA A 50 -2.15 14.17 3.99
CA ALA A 50 -1.67 12.80 3.84
C ALA A 50 -2.74 11.78 4.23
N LEU A 51 -3.43 11.99 5.36
CA LEU A 51 -4.55 11.13 5.78
C LEU A 51 -5.71 11.18 4.77
N PHE A 52 -6.05 12.37 4.29
CA PHE A 52 -7.07 12.53 3.25
C PHE A 52 -6.71 11.76 1.98
N PHE A 53 -5.45 11.82 1.55
CA PHE A 53 -4.96 11.08 0.38
C PHE A 53 -5.13 9.56 0.56
N VAL A 54 -4.73 9.00 1.71
CA VAL A 54 -4.86 7.55 1.99
C VAL A 54 -6.33 7.13 2.06
N CYS A 55 -7.20 7.96 2.63
CA CYS A 55 -8.64 7.70 2.65
C CYS A 55 -9.27 7.76 1.25
N ALA A 56 -8.84 8.68 0.41
CA ALA A 56 -9.29 8.78 -0.98
C ALA A 56 -8.88 7.55 -1.79
N GLU A 57 -7.64 7.08 -1.66
CA GLU A 57 -7.14 5.85 -2.27
C GLU A 57 -7.97 4.63 -1.81
N GLY A 58 -8.20 4.47 -0.51
CA GLY A 58 -9.04 3.40 0.03
C GLY A 58 -10.48 3.42 -0.49
N SER A 59 -11.06 4.60 -0.67
CA SER A 59 -12.38 4.77 -1.27
C SER A 59 -12.41 4.36 -2.74
N MET A 60 -11.35 4.65 -3.47
CA MET A 60 -11.19 4.27 -4.88
C MET A 60 -11.08 2.74 -5.04
N ILE A 61 -10.28 2.10 -4.20
CA ILE A 61 -10.18 0.64 -4.14
C ILE A 61 -11.56 0.01 -3.86
N TRP A 62 -12.28 0.54 -2.89
CA TRP A 62 -13.63 0.05 -2.56
C TRP A 62 -14.61 0.19 -3.74
N TYR A 63 -14.60 1.34 -4.40
CA TYR A 63 -15.47 1.60 -5.55
C TYR A 63 -15.16 0.64 -6.71
N LEU A 64 -13.89 0.45 -7.05
CA LEU A 64 -13.45 -0.44 -8.13
C LEU A 64 -13.79 -1.90 -7.83
N LEU A 65 -13.51 -2.39 -6.61
CA LEU A 65 -13.86 -3.75 -6.21
C LEU A 65 -15.37 -4.01 -6.29
N THR A 66 -16.17 -3.06 -5.83
CA THR A 66 -17.63 -3.16 -5.86
C THR A 66 -18.15 -3.13 -7.31
N SER A 67 -17.58 -2.28 -8.14
CA SER A 67 -17.95 -2.15 -9.55
C SER A 67 -17.62 -3.40 -10.36
N MET A 68 -16.45 -4.00 -10.14
CA MET A 68 -16.05 -5.24 -10.82
C MET A 68 -16.92 -6.43 -10.41
N ARG A 69 -17.25 -6.54 -9.13
CA ARG A 69 -18.18 -7.57 -8.66
C ARG A 69 -19.55 -7.48 -9.31
N LYS A 70 -20.11 -6.27 -9.39
CA LYS A 70 -21.42 -6.05 -10.04
C LYS A 70 -21.41 -6.47 -11.50
N LYS A 71 -20.30 -6.30 -12.21
CA LYS A 71 -20.14 -6.70 -13.62
C LYS A 71 -19.98 -8.22 -13.76
N THR A 72 -19.33 -8.88 -12.82
CA THR A 72 -19.15 -10.34 -12.81
C THR A 72 -20.47 -11.04 -12.47
N ASP A 73 -21.26 -10.53 -11.55
CA ASP A 73 -22.59 -11.08 -11.21
C ASP A 73 -23.58 -11.01 -12.40
N SER A 74 -23.46 -9.99 -13.25
CA SER A 74 -24.32 -9.84 -14.43
C SER A 74 -24.00 -10.81 -15.57
N GLN A 75 -22.80 -11.43 -15.58
CA GLN A 75 -22.40 -12.41 -16.61
C GLN A 75 -22.45 -13.86 -16.15
N THR A 76 -22.66 -14.13 -14.87
CA THR A 76 -22.63 -15.49 -14.33
C THR A 76 -24.01 -15.94 -13.85
N THR A 77 -24.99 -15.92 -14.75
CA THR A 77 -26.33 -16.52 -14.49
C THR A 77 -26.34 -18.05 -14.58
N VAL A 78 -25.20 -18.73 -14.74
CA VAL A 78 -25.21 -20.18 -15.04
C VAL A 78 -24.40 -21.06 -14.08
N LEU A 79 -23.79 -20.55 -13.04
CA LEU A 79 -23.16 -21.45 -12.05
C LEU A 79 -23.25 -20.88 -10.63
N CYS A 80 -24.43 -21.08 -10.04
CA CYS A 80 -24.58 -21.12 -8.59
C CYS A 80 -23.70 -22.23 -8.03
N VAL A 81 -22.67 -21.91 -7.25
CA VAL A 81 -22.29 -22.66 -6.06
C VAL A 81 -21.27 -21.86 -5.23
N VAL A 82 -21.73 -21.46 -4.02
CA VAL A 82 -20.98 -21.45 -2.77
C VAL A 82 -19.74 -20.56 -2.71
N GLY A 83 -19.95 -19.43 -2.12
CA GLY A 83 -18.94 -18.62 -1.48
C GLY A 83 -19.60 -17.34 -0.99
N LYS A 84 -19.94 -17.25 0.30
CA LYS A 84 -20.25 -15.99 0.97
C LYS A 84 -19.03 -15.07 0.83
N GLU A 85 -18.84 -14.48 -0.34
CA GLU A 85 -17.86 -13.42 -0.53
C GLU A 85 -18.34 -12.20 0.25
N LYS A 86 -17.78 -12.01 1.44
CA LYS A 86 -17.98 -10.80 2.23
C LYS A 86 -17.64 -9.61 1.34
N VAL A 87 -18.63 -8.77 1.08
CA VAL A 87 -18.41 -7.45 0.48
C VAL A 87 -17.32 -6.77 1.30
N CYS A 88 -16.22 -6.41 0.64
CA CYS A 88 -15.11 -5.74 1.30
C CYS A 88 -15.64 -4.43 1.89
N SER A 89 -15.64 -4.32 3.22
CA SER A 89 -16.07 -3.10 3.89
C SER A 89 -15.14 -1.95 3.50
N LEU A 90 -15.67 -0.75 3.32
CA LEU A 90 -14.89 0.47 3.04
C LEU A 90 -13.72 0.61 4.03
N TRP A 91 -13.96 0.29 5.30
CA TRP A 91 -12.93 0.28 6.34
C TRP A 91 -11.76 -0.67 6.04
N ARG A 92 -12.05 -1.85 5.49
CA ARG A 92 -11.02 -2.81 5.05
C ARG A 92 -10.20 -2.26 3.88
N CYS A 93 -10.84 -1.60 2.93
CA CYS A 93 -10.13 -1.00 1.79
C CYS A 93 -9.21 0.15 2.24
N ILE A 94 -9.62 0.95 3.21
CA ILE A 94 -8.77 1.97 3.83
C ILE A 94 -7.57 1.31 4.54
N GLN A 95 -7.78 0.18 5.24
CA GLN A 95 -6.67 -0.57 5.85
C GLN A 95 -5.66 -1.07 4.81
N TYR A 96 -6.11 -1.51 3.62
CA TYR A 96 -5.19 -1.91 2.55
C TYR A 96 -4.34 -0.74 2.06
N SER A 97 -4.93 0.45 1.91
CA SER A 97 -4.20 1.66 1.54
C SER A 97 -3.16 2.03 2.60
N PHE A 98 -3.52 2.00 3.88
CA PHE A 98 -2.56 2.23 4.97
C PHE A 98 -1.39 1.24 4.95
N ILE A 99 -1.68 -0.05 4.79
CA ILE A 99 -0.66 -1.10 4.70
C ILE A 99 0.24 -0.84 3.48
N GLY A 100 -0.35 -0.55 2.33
CA GLY A 100 0.40 -0.26 1.11
C GLY A 100 1.32 0.95 1.26
N PHE A 101 0.81 2.03 1.83
CA PHE A 101 1.58 3.25 2.07
C PHE A 101 2.75 3.02 3.04
N PHE A 102 2.49 2.28 4.13
CA PHE A 102 3.52 1.93 5.11
C PHE A 102 4.65 1.09 4.47
N TYR A 103 4.30 0.05 3.71
CA TYR A 103 5.30 -0.80 3.07
C TYR A 103 6.02 -0.08 1.92
N SER A 104 5.35 0.83 1.22
CA SER A 104 6.00 1.69 0.21
C SER A 104 7.04 2.60 0.85
N GLY A 105 6.79 3.12 2.05
CA GLY A 105 7.75 3.95 2.77
C GLY A 105 9.00 3.21 3.26
N ILE A 106 8.88 1.91 3.53
CA ILE A 106 10.00 1.10 4.04
C ILE A 106 10.82 0.48 2.89
N THR A 107 10.19 0.23 1.72
CA THR A 107 10.87 -0.43 0.61
C THR A 107 11.55 0.56 -0.31
N PRO A 108 12.78 0.25 -0.79
CA PRO A 108 13.43 1.06 -1.81
C PRO A 108 12.55 1.19 -3.06
N SER A 109 12.47 2.38 -3.61
CA SER A 109 11.65 2.69 -4.80
C SER A 109 10.14 2.50 -4.61
N ALA A 110 9.64 2.45 -3.37
CA ALA A 110 8.21 2.31 -3.05
C ALA A 110 7.51 1.09 -3.68
N THR A 111 8.26 0.08 -4.12
CA THR A 111 7.73 -1.09 -4.87
C THR A 111 7.02 -2.12 -3.99
N GLY A 112 7.21 -2.07 -2.67
CA GLY A 112 6.68 -3.07 -1.75
C GLY A 112 5.20 -2.92 -1.40
N GLY A 113 4.63 -1.74 -1.60
CA GLY A 113 3.25 -1.46 -1.21
C GLY A 113 2.21 -2.30 -1.95
N GLN A 114 2.25 -2.29 -3.27
CA GLN A 114 1.27 -2.99 -4.11
C GLN A 114 1.28 -4.53 -3.91
N PRO A 115 2.44 -5.23 -3.89
CA PRO A 115 2.45 -6.68 -3.63
C PRO A 115 1.86 -7.05 -2.26
N VAL A 116 2.11 -6.23 -1.25
CA VAL A 116 1.60 -6.47 0.10
C VAL A 116 0.09 -6.20 0.17
N GLN A 117 -0.41 -5.14 -0.46
CA GLN A 117 -1.84 -4.90 -0.61
C GLN A 117 -2.53 -6.09 -1.29
N LEU A 118 -1.97 -6.58 -2.41
CA LEU A 118 -2.48 -7.75 -3.13
C LEU A 118 -2.56 -8.98 -2.24
N TYR A 119 -1.52 -9.24 -1.45
CA TYR A 119 -1.48 -10.36 -0.52
C TYR A 119 -2.62 -10.29 0.50
N TYR A 120 -2.84 -9.14 1.13
CA TYR A 120 -3.92 -8.97 2.11
C TYR A 120 -5.30 -9.03 1.48
N MET A 121 -5.49 -8.46 0.29
CA MET A 121 -6.75 -8.54 -0.45
C MET A 121 -7.10 -10.00 -0.80
N ASN A 122 -6.13 -10.79 -1.25
CA ASN A 122 -6.31 -12.22 -1.53
C ASN A 122 -6.61 -13.05 -0.28
N LYS A 123 -5.93 -12.74 0.82
CA LYS A 123 -6.15 -13.40 2.12
C LYS A 123 -7.57 -13.17 2.64
N ASP A 124 -8.17 -12.03 2.36
CA ASP A 124 -9.54 -11.69 2.75
C ASP A 124 -10.59 -12.25 1.78
N GLY A 125 -10.18 -13.07 0.80
CA GLY A 125 -11.08 -13.81 -0.12
C GLY A 125 -11.43 -13.07 -1.41
N ASN A 126 -10.74 -11.97 -1.74
CA ASN A 126 -10.90 -11.34 -3.05
C ASN A 126 -10.16 -12.17 -4.11
N LYS A 127 -10.73 -12.27 -5.31
CA LYS A 127 -10.06 -12.96 -6.43
C LYS A 127 -8.78 -12.22 -6.80
N GLY A 128 -7.69 -12.95 -6.91
CA GLY A 128 -6.37 -12.38 -7.21
C GLY A 128 -6.34 -11.56 -8.51
N SER A 129 -7.07 -12.00 -9.53
CA SER A 129 -7.22 -11.28 -10.80
C SER A 129 -7.84 -9.89 -10.59
N ASP A 130 -8.95 -9.83 -9.87
CA ASP A 130 -9.70 -8.60 -9.64
C ASP A 130 -8.89 -7.62 -8.77
N SER A 131 -8.25 -8.15 -7.74
CA SER A 131 -7.35 -7.38 -6.88
C SER A 131 -6.16 -6.79 -7.64
N THR A 132 -5.58 -7.57 -8.58
CA THR A 132 -4.47 -7.09 -9.41
C THR A 132 -4.91 -5.97 -10.34
N ILE A 133 -6.06 -6.12 -11.01
CA ILE A 133 -6.59 -5.10 -11.91
C ILE A 133 -6.89 -3.81 -11.14
N VAL A 134 -7.51 -3.91 -9.98
CA VAL A 134 -7.81 -2.76 -9.13
C VAL A 134 -6.53 -2.02 -8.74
N LEU A 135 -5.51 -2.74 -8.26
CA LEU A 135 -4.23 -2.12 -7.86
C LEU A 135 -3.44 -1.53 -9.04
N MET A 136 -3.61 -2.06 -10.25
CA MET A 136 -2.98 -1.48 -11.45
C MET A 136 -3.71 -0.23 -11.96
N THR A 137 -4.94 -0.01 -11.51
CA THR A 137 -5.77 1.13 -11.94
C THR A 137 -5.71 2.30 -10.96
N VAL A 138 -5.41 2.02 -9.69
CA VAL A 138 -5.23 3.02 -8.62
C VAL A 138 -3.81 3.53 -8.59
#